data_9c2d63170deec73272e336fc5d8e4d3b
#
_entry.id   9c2d63170deec73272e336fc5d8e4d3b
#
_cell.length_a   1.000
_cell.length_b   1.000
_cell.length_c   1.000
_cell.angle_alpha   90.00
_cell.angle_beta   90.00
_cell.angle_gamma   90.00
#
_symmetry.space_group_name_H-M   'P 1'
#
loop_
_entity.id
_entity.type
_entity.pdbx_description
1 polymer ?
#
loop_
_entity_poly.entity_id
_entity_poly.type
_entity_poly.pdbx_seq_one_letter_code
_entity_poly.pdbx_strand_id
1 'polypeptide(L)'
;INVGDTRTYYQSKHGLQQITKDHSRVQEQIDAGLISAEQAQRLPGRNVITRALGAGCGPRVRADYFVLPARVGDRYIICSDGLSSMVTDTLIEATAAGVSEPGGVVDALVKAARNAGGRDNISVIVVDIAAAYPPWEDDDLTHQNLPGTQGWDYDPDAPTLDRSLPWRGGNEVASEQWSWMFKDNE
;
A
#
# COMPACT_ATOMS: atom_id res chain seq x y z
N ILE A 1 4.71 5.05 -1.88
CA ILE A 1 5.06 4.88 -3.31
C ILE A 1 5.12 3.40 -3.61
N ASN A 2 4.46 2.96 -4.68
CA ASN A 2 4.45 1.55 -5.09
C ASN A 2 4.86 1.38 -6.56
N VAL A 3 5.72 0.38 -6.79
CA VAL A 3 6.05 -0.16 -8.11
C VAL A 3 6.19 -1.68 -7.98
N GLY A 4 5.30 -2.43 -8.61
CA GLY A 4 5.27 -3.89 -8.49
C GLY A 4 4.00 -4.37 -7.80
N ASP A 5 4.06 -5.55 -7.21
CA ASP A 5 2.96 -6.26 -6.54
C ASP A 5 3.16 -6.39 -5.02
N THR A 6 4.11 -5.65 -4.47
CA THR A 6 4.22 -5.45 -3.02
C THR A 6 2.97 -4.76 -2.54
N ARG A 7 2.34 -5.29 -1.50
CA ARG A 7 1.10 -4.74 -0.95
C ARG A 7 1.33 -3.98 0.34
N THR A 8 0.61 -2.88 0.47
CA THR A 8 0.44 -2.15 1.72
C THR A 8 -1.01 -2.24 2.14
N TYR A 9 -1.24 -2.70 3.35
CA TYR A 9 -2.54 -2.71 4.00
C TYR A 9 -2.58 -1.66 5.10
N TYR A 10 -3.75 -1.10 5.30
CA TYR A 10 -4.10 -0.22 6.40
C TYR A 10 -5.12 -0.89 7.29
N GLN A 11 -4.79 -1.05 8.56
CA GLN A 11 -5.67 -1.58 9.60
C GLN A 11 -6.10 -0.45 10.51
N SER A 12 -7.41 -0.28 10.64
CA SER A 12 -8.04 0.67 11.56
C SER A 12 -9.10 -0.03 12.41
N LYS A 13 -9.79 0.74 13.25
CA LYS A 13 -10.98 0.23 13.97
C LYS A 13 -12.11 -0.29 13.05
N HIS A 14 -12.08 0.05 11.78
CA HIS A 14 -13.10 -0.35 10.78
C HIS A 14 -12.72 -1.60 9.97
N GLY A 15 -11.52 -2.14 10.19
CA GLY A 15 -11.03 -3.32 9.50
C GLY A 15 -9.74 -3.08 8.71
N LEU A 16 -9.36 -4.08 7.91
CA LEU A 16 -8.19 -4.07 7.05
C LEU A 16 -8.57 -3.64 5.63
N GLN A 17 -7.76 -2.78 5.03
CA GLN A 17 -7.92 -2.37 3.66
C GLN A 17 -6.57 -2.40 2.92
N GLN A 18 -6.56 -3.00 1.72
CA GLN A 18 -5.41 -2.89 0.83
C GLN A 18 -5.36 -1.48 0.21
N ILE A 19 -4.23 -0.80 0.38
CA ILE A 19 -3.99 0.56 -0.13
C ILE A 19 -3.43 0.53 -1.54
N THR A 20 -2.40 -0.28 -1.74
CA THR A 20 -1.72 -0.41 -3.01
C THR A 20 -2.51 -1.28 -3.97
N LYS A 21 -2.33 -1.02 -5.25
CA LYS A 21 -2.86 -1.86 -6.32
C LYS A 21 -1.70 -2.58 -6.98
N ASP A 22 -1.86 -3.89 -7.19
CA ASP A 22 -0.80 -4.69 -7.78
C ASP A 22 -0.56 -4.28 -9.23
N HIS A 23 0.68 -4.02 -9.59
CA HIS A 23 1.06 -3.85 -10.99
C HIS A 23 1.26 -5.23 -11.62
N SER A 24 0.17 -5.95 -11.82
CA SER A 24 0.14 -7.30 -12.38
C SER A 24 -0.85 -7.39 -13.54
N ARG A 25 -0.56 -8.31 -14.47
CA ARG A 25 -1.45 -8.57 -15.61
C ARG A 25 -2.85 -8.95 -15.18
N VAL A 26 -2.96 -9.67 -14.07
CA VAL A 26 -4.24 -10.10 -13.53
C VAL A 26 -5.02 -8.91 -12.99
N GLN A 27 -4.37 -7.99 -12.30
CA GLN A 27 -5.00 -6.78 -11.81
C GLN A 27 -5.49 -5.89 -12.95
N GLU A 28 -4.72 -5.74 -14.02
CA GLU A 28 -5.15 -5.00 -15.22
C GLU A 28 -6.39 -5.61 -15.87
N GLN A 29 -6.55 -6.94 -15.85
CA GLN A 29 -7.75 -7.62 -16.35
C GLN A 29 -8.96 -7.40 -15.45
N ILE A 30 -8.77 -7.37 -14.13
CA ILE A 30 -9.84 -7.02 -13.17
C ILE A 30 -10.30 -5.59 -13.42
N ASP A 31 -9.37 -4.66 -13.56
CA ASP A 31 -9.66 -3.24 -13.79
C ASP A 31 -10.41 -2.99 -15.10
N ALA A 32 -10.09 -3.77 -16.13
CA ALA A 32 -10.79 -3.74 -17.40
C ALA A 32 -12.16 -4.45 -17.37
N GLY A 33 -12.54 -5.02 -16.23
CA GLY A 33 -13.80 -5.77 -16.09
C GLY A 33 -13.83 -7.11 -16.86
N LEU A 34 -12.68 -7.61 -17.29
CA LEU A 34 -12.56 -8.84 -18.07
C LEU A 34 -12.69 -10.09 -17.20
N ILE A 35 -12.29 -10.01 -15.95
CA ILE A 35 -12.36 -11.10 -14.97
C ILE A 35 -12.75 -10.55 -13.59
N SER A 36 -13.38 -11.39 -12.76
CA SER A 36 -13.60 -11.06 -11.36
C SER A 36 -12.36 -11.35 -10.51
N ALA A 37 -12.29 -10.74 -9.30
CA ALA A 37 -11.24 -11.03 -8.34
C ALA A 37 -11.16 -12.52 -7.95
N GLU A 38 -12.31 -13.21 -7.89
CA GLU A 38 -12.36 -14.64 -7.61
C GLU A 38 -11.80 -15.48 -8.77
N GLN A 39 -12.09 -15.08 -10.01
CA GLN A 39 -11.53 -15.73 -11.20
C GLN A 39 -10.01 -15.54 -11.26
N ALA A 40 -9.54 -14.33 -10.91
CA ALA A 40 -8.15 -13.97 -10.87
C ALA A 40 -7.31 -14.91 -9.99
N GLN A 41 -7.84 -15.29 -8.82
CA GLN A 41 -7.14 -16.19 -7.89
C GLN A 41 -6.86 -17.58 -8.46
N ARG A 42 -7.61 -18.00 -9.46
CA ARG A 42 -7.52 -19.33 -10.10
C ARG A 42 -6.72 -19.34 -11.38
N LEU A 43 -6.32 -18.16 -11.89
CA LEU A 43 -5.61 -18.07 -13.15
C LEU A 43 -4.16 -18.53 -13.03
N PRO A 44 -3.65 -19.34 -13.97
CA PRO A 44 -2.22 -19.59 -14.08
C PRO A 44 -1.49 -18.29 -14.48
N GLY A 45 -0.30 -18.06 -13.95
CA GLY A 45 0.50 -16.86 -14.27
C GLY A 45 0.01 -15.57 -13.62
N ARG A 46 -0.74 -15.66 -12.54
CA ARG A 46 -1.22 -14.50 -11.77
C ARG A 46 -0.10 -13.59 -11.23
N ASN A 47 1.13 -14.13 -11.10
CA ASN A 47 2.30 -13.42 -10.58
C ASN A 47 3.10 -12.69 -11.69
N VAL A 48 2.52 -12.47 -12.88
CA VAL A 48 3.20 -11.71 -13.94
C VAL A 48 3.02 -10.23 -13.65
N ILE A 49 4.13 -9.61 -13.19
CA ILE A 49 4.17 -8.16 -12.93
C ILE A 49 4.28 -7.38 -14.25
N THR A 50 3.63 -6.23 -14.32
CA THR A 50 3.62 -5.33 -15.49
C THR A 50 4.47 -4.09 -15.30
N ARG A 51 4.89 -3.80 -14.05
CA ARG A 51 5.79 -2.71 -13.72
C ARG A 51 6.82 -3.15 -12.69
N ALA A 52 8.11 -2.92 -12.98
CA ALA A 52 9.20 -3.16 -12.06
C ALA A 52 10.35 -2.20 -12.33
N LEU A 53 11.13 -1.87 -11.30
CA LEU A 53 12.34 -1.09 -11.45
C LEU A 53 13.36 -1.88 -12.28
N GLY A 54 13.92 -1.26 -13.32
CA GLY A 54 14.96 -1.88 -14.17
C GLY A 54 14.47 -2.93 -15.16
N ALA A 55 13.18 -3.23 -15.24
CA ALA A 55 12.62 -4.28 -16.12
C ALA A 55 12.38 -3.82 -17.58
N GLY A 56 13.33 -3.17 -18.21
CA GLY A 56 13.29 -2.90 -19.66
C GLY A 56 12.20 -1.94 -20.17
N CYS A 57 11.41 -1.35 -19.29
CA CYS A 57 10.28 -0.48 -19.63
C CYS A 57 10.71 0.95 -20.02
N GLY A 58 11.97 1.15 -20.40
CA GLY A 58 12.52 2.45 -20.74
C GLY A 58 13.00 3.24 -19.50
N PRO A 59 13.44 4.49 -19.68
CA PRO A 59 14.06 5.29 -18.63
C PRO A 59 13.07 5.82 -17.57
N ARG A 60 11.78 5.59 -17.71
CA ARG A 60 10.75 6.10 -16.80
C ARG A 60 9.83 4.98 -16.32
N VAL A 61 9.95 4.65 -15.04
CA VAL A 61 8.99 3.76 -14.36
C VAL A 61 7.88 4.63 -13.79
N ARG A 62 6.63 4.28 -14.10
CA ARG A 62 5.46 4.95 -13.51
C ARG A 62 5.16 4.31 -12.16
N ALA A 63 5.38 5.08 -11.09
CA ALA A 63 5.03 4.69 -9.73
C ALA A 63 3.65 5.21 -9.34
N ASP A 64 2.95 4.50 -8.47
CA ASP A 64 1.76 4.97 -7.81
C ASP A 64 2.12 5.61 -6.46
N TYR A 65 1.50 6.74 -6.14
CA TYR A 65 1.77 7.55 -4.95
C TYR A 65 0.53 7.57 -4.07
N PHE A 66 0.75 7.36 -2.77
CA PHE A 66 -0.30 7.39 -1.75
C PHE A 66 0.13 8.28 -0.60
N VAL A 67 -0.74 9.18 -0.17
CA VAL A 67 -0.58 10.00 1.02
C VAL A 67 -1.77 9.72 1.92
N LEU A 68 -1.51 9.27 3.14
CA LEU A 68 -2.55 8.88 4.08
C LEU A 68 -2.36 9.66 5.37
N PRO A 69 -3.45 10.11 6.01
CA PRO A 69 -3.36 10.69 7.34
C PRO A 69 -2.90 9.61 8.33
N ALA A 70 -1.89 9.91 9.13
CA ALA A 70 -1.44 9.04 10.22
C ALA A 70 -2.23 9.36 11.49
N ARG A 71 -3.02 8.41 11.99
CA ARG A 71 -3.77 8.55 13.25
C ARG A 71 -3.19 7.61 14.30
N VAL A 72 -3.12 8.06 15.53
CA VAL A 72 -2.70 7.20 16.65
C VAL A 72 -3.62 5.99 16.75
N GLY A 73 -3.03 4.81 16.82
CA GLY A 73 -3.74 3.52 16.81
C GLY A 73 -3.90 2.89 15.43
N ASP A 74 -3.55 3.60 14.36
CA ASP A 74 -3.50 2.99 13.03
C ASP A 74 -2.31 2.03 12.90
N ARG A 75 -2.51 0.98 12.11
CA ARG A 75 -1.48 -0.01 11.78
C ARG A 75 -1.34 -0.15 10.28
N TYR A 76 -0.12 -0.16 9.79
CA TYR A 76 0.21 -0.44 8.39
C TYR A 76 0.97 -1.75 8.29
N ILE A 77 0.64 -2.56 7.29
CA ILE A 77 1.31 -3.82 6.99
C ILE A 77 1.81 -3.74 5.56
N ILE A 78 3.11 -3.86 5.36
CA ILE A 78 3.74 -3.88 4.04
C ILE A 78 4.31 -5.27 3.82
N CYS A 79 3.98 -5.90 2.70
CA CYS A 79 4.43 -7.27 2.47
C CYS A 79 4.74 -7.55 1.00
N SER A 80 5.67 -8.49 0.76
CA SER A 80 5.89 -9.08 -0.55
C SER A 80 4.74 -10.02 -0.94
N ASP A 81 4.70 -10.40 -2.21
CA ASP A 81 3.76 -11.38 -2.76
C ASP A 81 3.89 -12.77 -2.10
N GLY A 82 5.06 -13.09 -1.54
CA GLY A 82 5.27 -14.30 -0.74
C GLY A 82 4.36 -14.42 0.48
N LEU A 83 3.85 -13.29 1.02
CA LEU A 83 2.77 -13.31 2.01
C LEU A 83 1.40 -13.36 1.33
N SER A 84 1.08 -12.37 0.51
CA SER A 84 -0.27 -12.15 -0.02
C SER A 84 -0.75 -13.22 -1.01
N SER A 85 0.15 -13.99 -1.61
CA SER A 85 -0.22 -15.17 -2.39
C SER A 85 -0.46 -16.43 -1.57
N MET A 86 -0.03 -16.47 -0.31
CA MET A 86 -0.17 -17.63 0.58
C MET A 86 -1.23 -17.42 1.66
N VAL A 87 -1.44 -16.19 2.09
CA VAL A 87 -2.32 -15.83 3.21
C VAL A 87 -3.44 -14.94 2.69
N THR A 88 -4.68 -15.25 3.03
CA THR A 88 -5.84 -14.44 2.64
C THR A 88 -5.89 -13.13 3.42
N ASP A 89 -6.48 -12.09 2.83
CA ASP A 89 -6.66 -10.80 3.49
C ASP A 89 -7.44 -10.94 4.81
N THR A 90 -8.44 -11.82 4.87
CA THR A 90 -9.18 -12.12 6.11
C THR A 90 -8.27 -12.66 7.22
N LEU A 91 -7.29 -13.51 6.88
CA LEU A 91 -6.35 -14.04 7.87
C LEU A 91 -5.31 -12.97 8.26
N ILE A 92 -4.90 -12.12 7.33
CA ILE A 92 -4.03 -10.96 7.63
C ILE A 92 -4.76 -10.05 8.61
N GLU A 93 -6.02 -9.71 8.35
CA GLU A 93 -6.86 -8.88 9.22
C GLU A 93 -6.99 -9.47 10.63
N ALA A 94 -7.40 -10.73 10.72
CA ALA A 94 -7.58 -11.41 12.01
C ALA A 94 -6.28 -11.45 12.81
N THR A 95 -5.14 -11.68 12.15
CA THR A 95 -3.82 -11.69 12.79
C THR A 95 -3.43 -10.30 13.27
N ALA A 96 -3.62 -9.29 12.41
CA ALA A 96 -3.28 -7.90 12.72
C ALA A 96 -4.13 -7.32 13.86
N ALA A 97 -5.39 -7.72 13.95
CA ALA A 97 -6.29 -7.29 15.02
C ALA A 97 -6.07 -8.08 16.34
N GLY A 98 -5.65 -9.35 16.24
CA GLY A 98 -5.51 -10.23 17.39
C GLY A 98 -4.18 -10.12 18.15
N VAL A 99 -3.18 -9.46 17.57
CA VAL A 99 -1.83 -9.34 18.16
C VAL A 99 -1.47 -7.87 18.32
N SER A 100 -1.24 -7.45 19.58
CA SER A 100 -0.95 -6.03 19.89
C SER A 100 0.44 -5.60 19.41
N GLU A 101 1.45 -6.44 19.62
CA GLU A 101 2.84 -6.10 19.30
C GLU A 101 3.16 -6.28 17.81
N PRO A 102 3.73 -5.26 17.13
CA PRO A 102 4.03 -5.35 15.70
C PRO A 102 4.94 -6.52 15.35
N GLY A 103 5.96 -6.80 16.18
CA GLY A 103 6.84 -7.95 15.98
C GLY A 103 6.08 -9.29 16.05
N GLY A 104 5.13 -9.42 16.97
CA GLY A 104 4.28 -10.60 17.06
C GLY A 104 3.38 -10.81 15.84
N VAL A 105 2.88 -9.72 15.23
CA VAL A 105 2.13 -9.79 13.98
C VAL A 105 3.03 -10.28 12.84
N VAL A 106 4.26 -9.75 12.71
CA VAL A 106 5.22 -10.22 11.71
C VAL A 106 5.47 -11.71 11.84
N ASP A 107 5.80 -12.18 13.05
CA ASP A 107 6.09 -13.60 13.30
C ASP A 107 4.90 -14.50 12.95
N ALA A 108 3.69 -14.09 13.35
CA ALA A 108 2.47 -14.85 13.07
C ALA A 108 2.17 -14.92 11.56
N LEU A 109 2.30 -13.80 10.83
CA LEU A 109 2.05 -13.73 9.38
C LEU A 109 3.10 -14.54 8.59
N VAL A 110 4.38 -14.42 8.92
CA VAL A 110 5.45 -15.21 8.30
C VAL A 110 5.24 -16.69 8.55
N LYS A 111 4.88 -17.07 9.78
CA LYS A 111 4.55 -18.46 10.13
C LYS A 111 3.36 -18.98 9.35
N ALA A 112 2.30 -18.18 9.21
CA ALA A 112 1.12 -18.54 8.45
C ALA A 112 1.47 -18.79 6.96
N ALA A 113 2.24 -17.91 6.33
CA ALA A 113 2.66 -18.06 4.94
C ALA A 113 3.55 -19.30 4.74
N ARG A 114 4.47 -19.58 5.67
CA ARG A 114 5.30 -20.78 5.63
C ARG A 114 4.47 -22.06 5.76
N ASN A 115 3.48 -22.07 6.65
CA ASN A 115 2.57 -23.20 6.83
C ASN A 115 1.67 -23.44 5.61
N ALA A 116 1.34 -22.37 4.87
CA ALA A 116 0.59 -22.44 3.62
C ALA A 116 1.44 -22.88 2.41
N GLY A 117 2.72 -23.19 2.64
CA GLY A 117 3.62 -23.75 1.63
C GLY A 117 4.91 -22.99 1.41
N GLY A 118 5.01 -21.71 1.80
CA GLY A 118 6.24 -20.91 1.75
C GLY A 118 6.93 -20.96 0.38
N ARG A 119 6.18 -20.71 -0.69
CA ARG A 119 6.64 -20.92 -2.07
C ARG A 119 7.60 -19.85 -2.57
N ASP A 120 7.67 -18.74 -1.85
CA ASP A 120 8.50 -17.59 -2.22
C ASP A 120 9.13 -16.94 -0.99
N ASN A 121 9.99 -15.96 -1.20
CA ASN A 121 10.57 -15.14 -0.14
C ASN A 121 9.48 -14.31 0.53
N ILE A 122 9.39 -14.39 1.84
CA ILE A 122 8.37 -13.71 2.63
C ILE A 122 9.02 -12.53 3.34
N SER A 123 8.58 -11.33 2.99
CA SER A 123 8.96 -10.09 3.69
C SER A 123 7.70 -9.43 4.25
N VAL A 124 7.75 -9.03 5.51
CA VAL A 124 6.65 -8.35 6.20
C VAL A 124 7.22 -7.24 7.07
N ILE A 125 6.63 -6.06 6.96
CA ILE A 125 6.90 -4.90 7.84
C ILE A 125 5.56 -4.51 8.46
N VAL A 126 5.53 -4.31 9.78
CA VAL A 126 4.37 -3.78 10.49
C VAL A 126 4.76 -2.48 11.17
N VAL A 127 3.96 -1.46 10.96
CA VAL A 127 4.16 -0.12 11.53
C VAL A 127 2.91 0.29 12.29
N ASP A 128 3.06 0.57 13.58
CA ASP A 128 2.00 1.13 14.42
C ASP A 128 2.23 2.62 14.62
N ILE A 129 1.19 3.42 14.49
CA ILE A 129 1.24 4.85 14.78
C ILE A 129 1.01 5.05 16.27
N ALA A 130 2.10 5.18 17.02
CA ALA A 130 2.06 5.38 18.48
C ALA A 130 1.83 6.84 18.90
N ALA A 131 2.26 7.79 18.05
CA ALA A 131 2.04 9.22 18.25
C ALA A 131 1.87 9.92 16.91
N ALA A 132 1.02 10.92 16.88
CA ALA A 132 0.87 11.80 15.73
C ALA A 132 1.11 13.24 16.19
N TYR A 133 1.80 14.00 15.39
CA TYR A 133 1.89 15.44 15.60
C TYR A 133 0.51 16.07 15.35
N PRO A 134 0.18 17.21 15.97
CA PRO A 134 -1.06 17.92 15.69
C PRO A 134 -1.17 18.13 14.17
N PRO A 135 -2.39 18.20 13.63
CA PRO A 135 -2.60 18.41 12.21
C PRO A 135 -1.78 19.62 11.76
N TRP A 136 -1.07 19.45 10.67
CA TRP A 136 -0.30 20.52 10.04
C TRP A 136 -1.29 21.63 9.71
N GLU A 137 -1.04 22.85 10.17
CA GLU A 137 -1.71 24.01 9.60
C GLU A 137 -1.26 24.08 8.13
N ASP A 138 -2.18 24.26 7.19
CA ASP A 138 -1.96 24.15 5.74
C ASP A 138 -0.81 25.01 5.19
N ASP A 139 -0.36 26.01 5.95
CA ASP A 139 0.75 26.91 5.60
C ASP A 139 2.16 26.31 5.80
N ASP A 140 2.30 25.18 6.48
CA ASP A 140 3.62 24.61 6.85
C ASP A 140 4.11 23.47 5.92
N LEU A 141 3.35 23.13 4.87
CA LEU A 141 3.75 22.15 3.87
C LEU A 141 4.81 22.69 2.87
N THR A 142 5.61 23.65 3.26
CA THR A 142 6.84 23.95 2.52
C THR A 142 7.84 22.83 2.77
N HIS A 143 8.36 22.21 1.70
CA HIS A 143 9.30 21.07 1.72
C HIS A 143 10.54 21.25 2.63
N GLN A 144 10.73 22.42 3.20
CA GLN A 144 11.90 22.77 4.00
C GLN A 144 11.87 22.24 5.44
N ASN A 145 10.71 21.81 5.96
CA ASN A 145 10.56 21.48 7.38
C ASN A 145 10.23 19.99 7.67
N LEU A 146 10.26 19.11 6.67
CA LEU A 146 10.08 17.69 6.94
C LEU A 146 11.36 17.12 7.59
N PRO A 147 11.30 16.58 8.82
CA PRO A 147 12.43 15.92 9.43
C PRO A 147 12.90 14.77 8.53
N GLY A 148 14.14 14.80 8.07
CA GLY A 148 14.71 13.74 7.24
C GLY A 148 14.82 14.04 5.74
N THR A 149 14.38 15.19 5.26
CA THR A 149 14.53 15.57 3.83
C THR A 149 15.88 16.22 3.52
N GLN A 150 16.80 16.33 4.48
CA GLN A 150 18.16 16.77 4.21
C GLN A 150 18.90 15.68 3.41
N GLY A 151 19.11 15.92 2.12
CA GLY A 151 19.90 15.03 1.26
C GLY A 151 19.17 14.49 0.03
N TRP A 152 17.95 14.93 -0.23
CA TRP A 152 17.31 14.68 -1.50
C TRP A 152 17.61 15.84 -2.45
N ASP A 153 18.41 15.59 -3.48
CA ASP A 153 18.63 16.55 -4.56
C ASP A 153 17.28 16.84 -5.21
N TYR A 154 16.74 18.01 -4.90
CA TYR A 154 15.53 18.53 -5.52
C TYR A 154 15.87 18.87 -6.98
N ASP A 155 15.29 18.16 -7.92
CA ASP A 155 15.32 18.52 -9.32
C ASP A 155 14.26 19.62 -9.56
N PRO A 156 14.66 20.89 -9.75
CA PRO A 156 13.70 21.98 -9.99
C PRO A 156 12.96 21.85 -11.32
N ASP A 157 13.47 21.05 -12.26
CA ASP A 157 12.87 20.81 -13.59
C ASP A 157 12.02 19.52 -13.60
N ALA A 158 11.98 18.77 -12.50
CA ALA A 158 11.02 17.67 -12.37
C ALA A 158 9.59 18.24 -12.51
N PRO A 159 8.72 17.61 -13.32
CA PRO A 159 7.35 18.10 -13.48
C PRO A 159 6.70 18.16 -12.09
N THR A 160 6.45 19.38 -11.62
CA THR A 160 5.78 19.63 -10.35
C THR A 160 4.44 18.92 -10.36
N LEU A 161 4.23 18.06 -9.38
CA LEU A 161 2.90 17.56 -9.08
C LEU A 161 2.00 18.80 -8.90
N ASP A 162 0.98 18.91 -9.74
CA ASP A 162 0.01 20.00 -9.64
C ASP A 162 -0.71 19.87 -8.29
N ARG A 163 -0.29 20.70 -7.34
CA ARG A 163 -0.81 20.73 -5.96
C ARG A 163 -2.20 21.34 -5.86
N SER A 164 -2.70 21.98 -6.93
CA SER A 164 -4.05 22.54 -6.97
C SER A 164 -5.12 21.49 -7.24
N LEU A 165 -4.72 20.29 -7.66
CA LEU A 165 -5.65 19.20 -7.85
C LEU A 165 -5.85 18.47 -6.52
N PRO A 166 -7.10 18.27 -6.08
CA PRO A 166 -7.39 17.36 -5.01
C PRO A 166 -6.76 16.02 -5.38
N TRP A 167 -6.05 15.39 -4.45
CA TRP A 167 -5.32 14.14 -4.64
C TRP A 167 -6.16 13.18 -5.50
N ARG A 168 -5.71 12.90 -6.69
CA ARG A 168 -6.26 11.87 -7.56
C ARG A 168 -5.30 10.69 -7.48
N GLY A 169 -5.56 9.78 -6.54
CA GLY A 169 -5.03 8.42 -6.66
C GLY A 169 -5.34 7.94 -8.06
N GLY A 170 -4.32 7.40 -8.73
CA GLY A 170 -4.42 7.06 -10.14
C GLY A 170 -5.51 6.05 -10.46
N ASN A 171 -6.67 6.53 -10.63
CA ASN A 171 -7.94 6.11 -11.22
C ASN A 171 -9.10 6.61 -10.36
N GLU A 172 -10.12 7.17 -10.99
CA GLU A 172 -11.34 7.71 -10.38
C GLU A 172 -12.09 6.74 -9.44
N VAL A 173 -11.76 5.45 -9.49
CA VAL A 173 -12.33 4.41 -8.62
C VAL A 173 -11.79 4.47 -7.18
N ALA A 174 -10.62 5.07 -6.96
CA ALA A 174 -10.02 5.16 -5.62
C ALA A 174 -10.73 6.17 -4.72
N SER A 175 -11.37 7.21 -5.28
CA SER A 175 -12.04 8.26 -4.50
C SER A 175 -13.26 7.75 -3.74
N GLU A 176 -14.00 6.80 -4.29
CA GLU A 176 -15.16 6.21 -3.62
C GLU A 176 -14.75 5.21 -2.53
N GLN A 177 -13.66 4.44 -2.75
CA GLN A 177 -13.14 3.47 -1.77
C GLN A 177 -12.62 4.13 -0.48
N TRP A 178 -12.20 5.40 -0.55
CA TRP A 178 -11.58 6.10 0.58
C TRP A 178 -12.49 7.16 1.21
N SER A 179 -13.71 7.33 0.71
CA SER A 179 -14.68 8.33 1.20
C SER A 179 -14.99 8.22 2.69
N TRP A 180 -14.87 7.01 3.28
CA TRP A 180 -15.06 6.77 4.70
C TRP A 180 -13.90 7.27 5.57
N MET A 181 -12.69 7.39 5.00
CA MET A 181 -11.49 7.82 5.73
C MET A 181 -11.54 9.31 6.12
N PHE A 182 -12.35 10.09 5.40
CA PHE A 182 -12.45 11.55 5.54
C PHE A 182 -13.80 12.01 6.15
N LYS A 183 -14.71 11.09 6.50
CA LYS A 183 -16.05 11.43 7.00
C LYS A 183 -16.13 11.81 8.50
N ASP A 184 -15.08 11.61 9.26
CA ASP A 184 -15.11 11.83 10.72
C ASP A 184 -14.60 13.22 11.17
N ASN A 185 -14.65 14.24 10.31
CA ASN A 185 -14.23 15.61 10.62
C ASN A 185 -15.38 16.63 10.56
N GLU A 186 -16.64 16.23 10.86
CA GLU A 186 -17.72 17.17 11.19
C GLU A 186 -18.18 17.00 12.63
#